data_ed2e4c18c16f03e3ce54971074e1f3db
#
_entry.id   ed2e4c18c16f03e3ce54971074e1f3db
#
_cell.length_a   1.000
_cell.length_b   1.000
_cell.length_c   1.000
_cell.angle_alpha   90.00
_cell.angle_beta   90.00
_cell.angle_gamma   90.00
#
_symmetry.space_group_name_H-M   'P 1'
#
loop_
_entity.id
_entity.type
_entity.pdbx_description
1 polymer ?
#
loop_
_entity_poly.entity_id
_entity_poly.type
_entity_poly.pdbx_seq_one_letter_code
_entity_poly.pdbx_strand_id
1 'polypeptide(L)'
;MMSIEEWERYKKYLNFNPEIGLMVDISRMMFPNDYFDRMEPLMQKAFQDMEAIESGAIANPDEKRMVGHYWLRAPESAPRREMTREIRKTLQAIKDFSKKVHAGKIKSQKGKPFSRMLIIGIGGSALGPQFVSDALKTSRD
;
A
#
# COMPACT_ATOMS: atom_id res chain seq x y z
N MET A 1 -35.45 -10.51 -7.98
CA MET A 1 -35.99 -9.56 -6.98
C MET A 1 -35.34 -9.98 -5.65
N MET A 2 -34.75 -9.06 -4.90
CA MET A 2 -34.14 -9.35 -3.60
C MET A 2 -35.23 -9.68 -2.58
N SER A 3 -35.05 -10.74 -1.76
CA SER A 3 -35.97 -11.07 -0.70
C SER A 3 -35.93 -10.07 0.46
N ILE A 4 -36.95 -10.06 1.33
CA ILE A 4 -36.93 -9.23 2.54
C ILE A 4 -35.77 -9.62 3.46
N GLU A 5 -35.45 -10.90 3.58
CA GLU A 5 -34.33 -11.40 4.38
C GLU A 5 -32.96 -10.94 3.83
N GLU A 6 -32.80 -10.99 2.52
CA GLU A 6 -31.57 -10.47 1.86
C GLU A 6 -31.43 -8.96 2.07
N TRP A 7 -32.54 -8.21 2.05
CA TRP A 7 -32.51 -6.78 2.31
C TRP A 7 -32.15 -6.45 3.77
N GLU A 8 -32.72 -7.16 4.74
CA GLU A 8 -32.38 -6.97 6.16
C GLU A 8 -30.89 -7.35 6.41
N ARG A 9 -30.44 -8.42 5.77
CA ARG A 9 -29.03 -8.84 5.84
C ARG A 9 -28.10 -7.79 5.21
N TYR A 10 -28.48 -7.23 4.07
CA TYR A 10 -27.73 -6.14 3.43
C TYR A 10 -27.59 -4.92 4.35
N LYS A 11 -28.68 -4.44 4.91
CA LYS A 11 -28.65 -3.30 5.86
C LYS A 11 -27.78 -3.57 7.09
N LYS A 12 -27.77 -4.78 7.58
CA LYS A 12 -26.99 -5.19 8.75
C LYS A 12 -25.49 -5.23 8.47
N TYR A 13 -25.09 -5.67 7.30
CA TYR A 13 -23.70 -5.98 6.97
C TYR A 13 -23.06 -5.06 5.92
N LEU A 14 -23.75 -4.03 5.53
CA LEU A 14 -23.16 -2.91 4.79
C LEU A 14 -22.49 -1.96 5.78
N ASN A 15 -21.19 -1.75 5.60
CA ASN A 15 -20.44 -0.75 6.34
C ASN A 15 -19.95 0.33 5.38
N PHE A 16 -20.13 1.59 5.76
CA PHE A 16 -19.60 2.73 5.04
C PHE A 16 -18.73 3.58 5.96
N ASN A 17 -17.46 3.74 5.59
CA ASN A 17 -16.55 4.65 6.25
C ASN A 17 -16.42 5.94 5.43
N PRO A 18 -17.04 7.05 5.87
CA PRO A 18 -17.05 8.31 5.11
C PRO A 18 -15.68 9.01 5.08
N GLU A 19 -14.79 8.76 6.05
CA GLU A 19 -13.48 9.42 6.13
C GLU A 19 -12.56 9.03 4.98
N ILE A 20 -12.64 7.77 4.54
CA ILE A 20 -11.83 7.23 3.44
C ILE A 20 -12.68 6.90 2.21
N GLY A 21 -13.99 7.13 2.25
CA GLY A 21 -14.90 6.83 1.15
C GLY A 21 -15.01 5.33 0.85
N LEU A 22 -14.73 4.46 1.82
CA LEU A 22 -14.76 3.01 1.65
C LEU A 22 -16.12 2.44 2.03
N MET A 23 -16.71 1.68 1.11
CA MET A 23 -17.92 0.90 1.35
C MET A 23 -17.58 -0.59 1.26
N VAL A 24 -17.99 -1.36 2.26
CA VAL A 24 -17.77 -2.81 2.33
C VAL A 24 -19.12 -3.50 2.59
N ASP A 25 -19.52 -4.36 1.68
CA ASP A 25 -20.71 -5.20 1.81
C ASP A 25 -20.31 -6.67 1.92
N ILE A 26 -20.59 -7.27 3.06
CA ILE A 26 -20.35 -8.70 3.33
C ILE A 26 -21.67 -9.47 3.48
N SER A 27 -22.78 -8.88 3.13
CA SER A 27 -24.12 -9.47 3.30
C SER A 27 -24.31 -10.79 2.56
N ARG A 28 -23.56 -10.98 1.45
CA ARG A 28 -23.64 -12.21 0.64
C ARG A 28 -22.61 -13.28 1.02
N MET A 29 -21.76 -13.00 2.00
CA MET A 29 -20.84 -14.01 2.52
C MET A 29 -21.58 -15.00 3.42
N MET A 30 -21.27 -16.28 3.24
CA MET A 30 -21.86 -17.36 4.02
C MET A 30 -21.07 -17.54 5.31
N PHE A 31 -21.61 -17.07 6.42
CA PHE A 31 -21.07 -17.25 7.76
C PHE A 31 -22.18 -17.52 8.78
N PRO A 32 -21.91 -18.30 9.86
CA PRO A 32 -22.87 -18.56 10.92
C PRO A 32 -23.18 -17.32 11.75
N ASN A 33 -24.30 -17.32 12.48
CA ASN A 33 -24.76 -16.14 13.22
C ASN A 33 -23.80 -15.71 14.33
N ASP A 34 -23.06 -16.62 14.91
CA ASP A 34 -22.06 -16.41 15.98
C ASP A 34 -20.65 -16.08 15.45
N TYR A 35 -20.52 -15.87 14.13
CA TYR A 35 -19.21 -15.67 13.50
C TYR A 35 -18.46 -14.47 14.08
N PHE A 36 -19.12 -13.34 14.22
CA PHE A 36 -18.47 -12.13 14.71
C PHE A 36 -18.08 -12.26 16.20
N ASP A 37 -18.93 -12.85 17.02
CA ASP A 37 -18.64 -13.06 18.44
C ASP A 37 -17.41 -13.96 18.61
N ARG A 38 -17.30 -15.00 17.78
CA ARG A 38 -16.13 -15.90 17.80
C ARG A 38 -14.87 -15.26 17.23
N MET A 39 -15.02 -14.38 16.24
CA MET A 39 -13.88 -13.71 15.59
C MET A 39 -13.39 -12.49 16.36
N GLU A 40 -14.23 -11.87 17.20
CA GLU A 40 -13.89 -10.64 17.92
C GLU A 40 -12.53 -10.71 18.63
N PRO A 41 -12.21 -11.71 19.49
CA PRO A 41 -10.93 -11.77 20.15
C PRO A 41 -9.75 -11.95 19.20
N LEU A 42 -9.95 -12.64 18.06
CA LEU A 42 -8.93 -12.82 17.05
C LEU A 42 -8.68 -11.52 16.27
N MET A 43 -9.73 -10.78 15.97
CA MET A 43 -9.63 -9.47 15.30
C MET A 43 -8.95 -8.45 16.20
N GLN A 44 -9.31 -8.40 17.48
CA GLN A 44 -8.64 -7.51 18.45
C GLN A 44 -7.14 -7.84 18.57
N LYS A 45 -6.80 -9.11 18.61
CA LYS A 45 -5.40 -9.55 18.56
C LYS A 45 -4.70 -9.10 17.27
N ALA A 46 -5.34 -9.25 16.12
CA ALA A 46 -4.78 -8.83 14.84
C ALA A 46 -4.52 -7.31 14.80
N PHE A 47 -5.42 -6.48 15.33
CA PHE A 47 -5.22 -5.05 15.42
C PHE A 47 -4.03 -4.69 16.32
N GLN A 48 -3.92 -5.32 17.49
CA GLN A 48 -2.76 -5.14 18.39
C GLN A 48 -1.44 -5.52 17.72
N ASP A 49 -1.43 -6.64 16.98
CA ASP A 49 -0.25 -7.08 16.24
C ASP A 49 0.11 -6.09 15.13
N MET A 50 -0.88 -5.54 14.43
CA MET A 50 -0.65 -4.50 13.42
C MET A 50 -0.06 -3.22 14.03
N GLU A 51 -0.59 -2.74 15.14
CA GLU A 51 -0.04 -1.58 15.87
C GLU A 51 1.41 -1.82 16.30
N ALA A 52 1.72 -3.03 16.79
CA ALA A 52 3.08 -3.40 17.15
C ALA A 52 4.02 -3.38 15.93
N ILE A 53 3.59 -3.92 14.79
CA ILE A 53 4.35 -3.91 13.54
C ILE A 53 4.58 -2.48 13.04
N GLU A 54 3.56 -1.64 13.05
CA GLU A 54 3.67 -0.22 12.65
C GLU A 54 4.60 0.55 13.59
N SER A 55 4.65 0.17 14.86
CA SER A 55 5.57 0.73 15.88
C SER A 55 6.98 0.17 15.79
N GLY A 56 7.26 -0.75 14.86
CA GLY A 56 8.61 -1.25 14.61
C GLY A 56 8.94 -2.60 15.26
N ALA A 57 7.95 -3.41 15.60
CA ALA A 57 8.20 -4.80 15.98
C ALA A 57 8.87 -5.59 14.84
N ILE A 58 9.69 -6.57 15.21
CA ILE A 58 10.33 -7.47 14.25
C ILE A 58 9.28 -8.40 13.67
N ALA A 59 8.90 -8.21 12.42
CA ALA A 59 7.91 -9.02 11.70
C ALA A 59 8.54 -10.20 10.96
N ASN A 60 9.81 -10.07 10.58
CA ASN A 60 10.59 -11.16 10.00
C ASN A 60 11.69 -11.58 11.00
N PRO A 61 11.48 -12.62 11.81
CA PRO A 61 12.43 -13.03 12.83
C PRO A 61 13.74 -13.61 12.23
N ASP A 62 13.66 -14.27 11.07
CA ASP A 62 14.81 -14.91 10.44
C ASP A 62 15.85 -13.88 10.00
N GLU A 63 15.41 -12.79 9.41
CA GLU A 63 16.27 -11.69 8.98
C GLU A 63 16.36 -10.56 10.02
N LYS A 64 15.67 -10.67 11.14
CA LYS A 64 15.56 -9.64 12.20
C LYS A 64 15.13 -8.28 11.65
N ARG A 65 14.13 -8.29 10.74
CA ARG A 65 13.66 -7.08 10.05
C ARG A 65 12.28 -6.64 10.51
N MET A 66 12.13 -5.34 10.57
CA MET A 66 10.83 -4.66 10.65
C MET A 66 10.18 -4.59 9.26
N VAL A 67 8.85 -4.40 9.22
CA VAL A 67 8.11 -4.06 8.00
C VAL A 67 7.87 -2.55 7.96
N GLY A 68 8.34 -1.88 6.92
CA GLY A 68 8.42 -0.42 6.89
C GLY A 68 7.67 0.28 5.76
N HIS A 69 6.83 -0.42 4.98
CA HIS A 69 6.11 0.20 3.87
C HIS A 69 5.08 1.26 4.32
N TYR A 70 4.58 1.21 5.55
CA TYR A 70 3.76 2.26 6.15
C TYR A 70 4.51 3.59 6.19
N TRP A 71 5.76 3.55 6.68
CA TRP A 71 6.59 4.73 6.87
C TRP A 71 7.04 5.37 5.55
N LEU A 72 7.06 4.61 4.46
CA LEU A 72 7.33 5.16 3.13
C LEU A 72 6.22 6.11 2.66
N ARG A 73 4.99 5.92 3.16
CA ARG A 73 3.83 6.80 2.89
C ARG A 73 3.66 7.89 3.93
N ALA A 74 3.96 7.57 5.18
CA ALA A 74 3.85 8.48 6.31
C ALA A 74 5.18 8.47 7.11
N PRO A 75 6.24 9.15 6.64
CA PRO A 75 7.57 9.10 7.26
C PRO A 75 7.58 9.51 8.73
N GLU A 76 6.61 10.31 9.16
CA GLU A 76 6.46 10.77 10.53
C GLU A 76 6.08 9.66 11.51
N SER A 77 5.44 8.60 11.02
CA SER A 77 5.05 7.43 11.83
C SER A 77 6.19 6.44 12.05
N ALA A 78 7.36 6.67 11.43
CA ALA A 78 8.51 5.79 11.63
C ALA A 78 8.98 5.78 13.09
N PRO A 79 9.33 4.59 13.65
CA PRO A 79 9.63 4.43 15.08
C PRO A 79 10.89 5.18 15.53
N ARG A 80 11.74 5.62 14.61
CA ARG A 80 12.98 6.35 14.90
C ARG A 80 13.15 7.55 13.99
N ARG A 81 13.54 8.69 14.55
CA ARG A 81 13.76 9.96 13.81
C ARG A 81 14.79 9.84 12.69
N GLU A 82 15.78 8.96 12.84
CA GLU A 82 16.77 8.68 11.79
C GLU A 82 16.11 8.09 10.56
N MET A 83 15.19 7.15 10.74
CA MET A 83 14.43 6.53 9.64
C MET A 83 13.56 7.57 8.93
N THR A 84 12.86 8.42 9.68
CA THR A 84 12.09 9.54 9.11
C THR A 84 12.97 10.42 8.21
N ARG A 85 14.16 10.80 8.70
CA ARG A 85 15.09 11.63 7.92
C ARG A 85 15.60 10.93 6.66
N GLU A 86 15.96 9.66 6.79
CA GLU A 86 16.46 8.85 5.67
C GLU A 86 15.39 8.69 4.59
N ILE A 87 14.16 8.35 4.97
CA ILE A 87 13.04 8.22 4.03
C ILE A 87 12.80 9.54 3.30
N ARG A 88 12.69 10.66 4.03
CA ARG A 88 12.51 11.99 3.42
C ARG A 88 13.64 12.36 2.47
N LYS A 89 14.89 12.12 2.87
CA LYS A 89 16.08 12.38 2.03
C LYS A 89 16.03 11.54 0.76
N THR A 90 15.69 10.26 0.86
CA THR A 90 15.57 9.36 -0.29
C THR A 90 14.45 9.79 -1.23
N LEU A 91 13.27 10.12 -0.70
CA LEU A 91 12.15 10.62 -1.51
C LEU A 91 12.52 11.92 -2.24
N GLN A 92 13.23 12.83 -1.58
CA GLN A 92 13.69 14.07 -2.21
C GLN A 92 14.72 13.77 -3.32
N ALA A 93 15.67 12.85 -3.05
CA ALA A 93 16.67 12.46 -4.04
C ALA A 93 16.04 11.84 -5.31
N ILE A 94 14.99 11.01 -5.15
CA ILE A 94 14.23 10.43 -6.27
C ILE A 94 13.57 11.55 -7.09
N LYS A 95 12.90 12.51 -6.43
CA LYS A 95 12.26 13.65 -7.09
C LYS A 95 13.27 14.50 -7.86
N ASP A 96 14.42 14.75 -7.27
CA ASP A 96 15.48 15.57 -7.90
C ASP A 96 16.14 14.84 -9.08
N PHE A 97 16.33 13.54 -8.94
CA PHE A 97 16.81 12.70 -10.05
C PHE A 97 15.84 12.73 -11.22
N SER A 98 14.54 12.49 -10.97
CA SER A 98 13.50 12.55 -11.99
C SER A 98 13.48 13.91 -12.70
N LYS A 99 13.50 15.01 -11.95
CA LYS A 99 13.57 16.37 -12.53
C LYS A 99 14.79 16.55 -13.41
N LYS A 100 15.96 16.04 -13.02
CA LYS A 100 17.20 16.15 -13.81
C LYS A 100 17.12 15.34 -15.11
N VAL A 101 16.52 14.16 -15.08
CA VAL A 101 16.30 13.34 -16.27
C VAL A 101 15.35 14.07 -17.24
N HIS A 102 14.19 14.51 -16.77
CA HIS A 102 13.21 15.23 -17.59
C HIS A 102 13.75 16.58 -18.16
N ALA A 103 14.56 17.27 -17.39
CA ALA A 103 15.22 18.50 -17.85
C ALA A 103 16.42 18.25 -18.80
N GLY A 104 16.71 16.99 -19.15
CA GLY A 104 17.82 16.64 -20.00
C GLY A 104 19.20 16.93 -19.40
N LYS A 105 19.28 17.13 -18.07
CA LYS A 105 20.56 17.33 -17.36
C LYS A 105 21.32 16.01 -17.19
N ILE A 106 20.61 14.88 -17.13
CA ILE A 106 21.18 13.53 -17.14
C ILE A 106 20.95 12.97 -18.53
N LYS A 107 22.02 12.62 -19.22
CA LYS A 107 22.03 12.17 -20.61
C LYS A 107 22.78 10.86 -20.75
N SER A 108 22.54 10.15 -21.84
CA SER A 108 23.32 8.97 -22.25
C SER A 108 24.77 9.36 -22.57
N GLN A 109 25.64 8.36 -22.66
CA GLN A 109 27.05 8.58 -23.09
C GLN A 109 27.16 9.30 -24.45
N LYS A 110 26.14 9.16 -25.30
CA LYS A 110 26.08 9.84 -26.62
C LYS A 110 25.48 11.25 -26.54
N GLY A 111 25.29 11.80 -25.35
CA GLY A 111 24.72 13.14 -25.15
C GLY A 111 23.22 13.26 -25.41
N LYS A 112 22.52 12.17 -25.72
CA LYS A 112 21.09 12.15 -26.01
C LYS A 112 20.26 11.99 -24.74
N PRO A 113 19.07 12.60 -24.62
CA PRO A 113 18.13 12.32 -23.56
C PRO A 113 17.72 10.85 -23.52
N PHE A 114 17.38 10.36 -22.35
CA PHE A 114 16.75 9.04 -22.22
C PHE A 114 15.29 9.11 -22.66
N SER A 115 14.88 8.19 -23.53
CA SER A 115 13.51 8.05 -24.02
C SER A 115 12.89 6.69 -23.65
N ARG A 116 13.68 5.78 -23.10
CA ARG A 116 13.24 4.45 -22.69
C ARG A 116 13.85 4.08 -21.37
N MET A 117 13.09 3.35 -20.54
CA MET A 117 13.51 2.81 -19.27
C MET A 117 13.28 1.31 -19.26
N LEU A 118 14.32 0.55 -18.93
CA LEU A 118 14.22 -0.89 -18.68
C LEU A 118 14.18 -1.13 -17.17
N ILE A 119 13.12 -1.78 -16.71
CA ILE A 119 12.98 -2.19 -15.32
C ILE A 119 13.28 -3.68 -15.24
N ILE A 120 14.22 -4.06 -14.40
CA ILE A 120 14.60 -5.45 -14.14
C ILE A 120 14.19 -5.76 -12.70
N GLY A 121 13.36 -6.79 -12.51
CA GLY A 121 12.88 -7.17 -11.19
C GLY A 121 12.23 -8.55 -11.19
N ILE A 122 12.08 -9.13 -9.99
CA ILE A 122 11.43 -10.43 -9.78
C ILE A 122 10.23 -10.20 -8.84
N GLY A 123 9.10 -10.82 -9.15
CA GLY A 123 7.88 -10.76 -8.33
C GLY A 123 7.43 -9.32 -8.05
N GLY A 124 7.32 -8.93 -6.81
CA GLY A 124 6.85 -7.61 -6.40
C GLY A 124 7.69 -6.44 -6.91
N SER A 125 8.97 -6.65 -7.23
CA SER A 125 9.84 -5.62 -7.82
C SER A 125 9.49 -5.31 -9.28
N ALA A 126 8.81 -6.21 -9.98
CA ALA A 126 8.36 -6.01 -11.35
C ALA A 126 6.87 -5.62 -11.42
N LEU A 127 6.01 -6.25 -10.63
CA LEU A 127 4.56 -6.10 -10.72
C LEU A 127 4.07 -4.69 -10.36
N GLY A 128 4.66 -4.05 -9.35
CA GLY A 128 4.34 -2.67 -8.98
C GLY A 128 4.62 -1.66 -10.10
N PRO A 129 5.82 -1.64 -10.70
CA PRO A 129 6.12 -0.82 -11.86
C PRO A 129 5.24 -1.11 -13.08
N GLN A 130 4.92 -2.37 -13.37
CA GLN A 130 3.99 -2.74 -14.45
C GLN A 130 2.60 -2.17 -14.19
N PHE A 131 2.06 -2.37 -12.99
CA PHE A 131 0.75 -1.85 -12.61
C PHE A 131 0.67 -0.33 -12.79
N VAL A 132 1.67 0.41 -12.30
CA VAL A 132 1.71 1.88 -12.45
C VAL A 132 1.83 2.29 -13.91
N SER A 133 2.69 1.61 -14.69
CA SER A 133 2.85 1.87 -16.12
C SER A 133 1.55 1.66 -16.88
N ASP A 134 0.86 0.54 -16.65
CA ASP A 134 -0.38 0.24 -17.35
C ASP A 134 -1.54 1.14 -16.91
N ALA A 135 -1.59 1.50 -15.62
CA ALA A 135 -2.63 2.39 -15.10
C ALA A 135 -2.50 3.84 -15.61
N LEU A 136 -1.27 4.30 -15.85
CA LEU A 136 -0.99 5.67 -16.30
C LEU A 136 -0.72 5.78 -17.80
N LYS A 137 -0.77 4.66 -18.52
CA LYS A 137 -0.54 4.61 -19.97
C LYS A 137 -1.54 5.48 -20.71
N THR A 138 -1.04 6.20 -21.67
CA THR A 138 -1.84 7.05 -22.56
C THR A 138 -1.82 6.52 -23.98
N SER A 139 -2.67 7.05 -24.88
CA SER A 139 -2.66 6.68 -26.30
C SER A 139 -1.41 7.14 -27.06
N ARG A 140 -0.49 7.83 -26.38
CA ARG A 140 0.78 8.34 -26.95
C ARG A 140 2.00 7.53 -26.52
N ASP A 141 1.81 6.50 -25.68
CA ASP A 141 2.88 5.65 -25.13
C ASP A 141 3.14 4.41 -25.99
#